data_9a6ab9caad6e1c39a327daa8a34f2d79
#
_entry.id   9a6ab9caad6e1c39a327daa8a34f2d79
#
_cell.length_a   1.000
_cell.length_b   1.000
_cell.length_c   1.000
_cell.angle_alpha   90.00
_cell.angle_beta   90.00
_cell.angle_gamma   90.00
#
_symmetry.space_group_name_H-M   'P 1'
#
loop_
_entity.id
_entity.type
_entity.pdbx_description
1 polymer ?
#
loop_
_entity_poly.entity_id
_entity_poly.type
_entity_poly.pdbx_seq_one_letter_code
_entity_poly.pdbx_strand_id
1 'polypeptide(L)'
;MNPVIDVIMKRKSMRAYEQKEIDAEVKAEILNATVRAPTAGNMMLYSIVEVTDQKMKDKLAITCDHQPFIAKAPLVWLFLADYQRWFDYFVASDVEGLCRQKQIDMRKPEEGDLFLACCDALIAAQNAVIAAESFGIGSCYIGDIMEQYETHREMFNLPQYTFPICLLCFGYPTQPQKDRKYTTRFDPKFIVFENQYRRLGQEDFGEMFRSQESRMAREKSKEGLANYGQAMYLRKFSADFSVEMSRSVRAILKEWTKVS
;
A
#
# COMPACT_ATOMS: atom_id res chain seq x y z
N MET A 1 -27.94 9.11 0.83
CA MET A 1 -26.71 8.80 1.59
C MET A 1 -25.71 9.93 1.32
N ASN A 2 -24.79 10.24 2.25
CA ASN A 2 -23.74 11.22 2.00
C ASN A 2 -22.87 10.74 0.82
N PRO A 3 -22.58 11.57 -0.20
CA PRO A 3 -21.84 11.15 -1.39
C PRO A 3 -20.48 10.53 -1.11
N VAL A 4 -19.74 11.07 -0.14
CA VAL A 4 -18.42 10.54 0.25
C VAL A 4 -18.54 9.15 0.87
N ILE A 5 -19.52 8.95 1.73
CA ILE A 5 -19.79 7.63 2.33
C ILE A 5 -20.21 6.63 1.25
N ASP A 6 -21.02 7.05 0.29
CA ASP A 6 -21.46 6.19 -0.81
C ASP A 6 -20.27 5.69 -1.65
N VAL A 7 -19.33 6.58 -2.00
CA VAL A 7 -18.08 6.23 -2.69
C VAL A 7 -17.27 5.21 -1.89
N ILE A 8 -17.04 5.45 -0.60
CA ILE A 8 -16.28 4.55 0.27
C ILE A 8 -16.92 3.17 0.34
N MET A 9 -18.24 3.11 0.51
CA MET A 9 -18.98 1.85 0.68
C MET A 9 -19.05 1.04 -0.62
N LYS A 10 -19.02 1.69 -1.78
CA LYS A 10 -19.05 1.05 -3.10
C LYS A 10 -17.68 0.60 -3.60
N ARG A 11 -16.61 1.14 -3.06
CA ARG A 11 -15.24 0.84 -3.49
C ARG A 11 -14.92 -0.67 -3.42
N LYS A 12 -14.37 -1.18 -4.50
CA LYS A 12 -13.83 -2.55 -4.62
C LYS A 12 -12.43 -2.51 -5.25
N SER A 13 -11.56 -3.47 -4.92
CA SER A 13 -10.30 -3.63 -5.66
C SER A 13 -10.58 -4.14 -7.07
N MET A 14 -10.23 -3.37 -8.10
CA MET A 14 -10.43 -3.68 -9.51
C MET A 14 -9.13 -4.17 -10.14
N ARG A 15 -9.18 -5.28 -10.87
CA ARG A 15 -8.00 -5.94 -11.48
C ARG A 15 -8.19 -6.23 -12.97
N ALA A 16 -9.20 -5.64 -13.59
CA ALA A 16 -9.37 -5.61 -15.03
C ALA A 16 -10.01 -4.29 -15.43
N TYR A 17 -9.41 -3.64 -16.40
CA TYR A 17 -9.75 -2.29 -16.84
C TYR A 17 -10.16 -2.30 -18.31
N GLU A 18 -11.03 -1.37 -18.69
CA GLU A 18 -11.34 -1.06 -20.07
C GLU A 18 -10.10 -0.46 -20.75
N GLN A 19 -9.97 -0.64 -22.06
CA GLN A 19 -8.92 0.00 -22.86
C GLN A 19 -9.30 1.48 -23.10
N LYS A 20 -9.31 2.23 -22.00
CA LYS A 20 -9.66 3.65 -21.98
C LYS A 20 -8.69 4.40 -21.08
N GLU A 21 -8.07 5.42 -21.63
CA GLU A 21 -7.22 6.32 -20.87
C GLU A 21 -8.02 7.18 -19.89
N ILE A 22 -7.36 7.64 -18.86
CA ILE A 22 -7.90 8.60 -17.89
C ILE A 22 -7.55 9.99 -18.40
N ASP A 23 -8.56 10.83 -18.57
CA ASP A 23 -8.40 12.21 -19.04
C ASP A 23 -7.39 12.97 -18.14
N ALA A 24 -6.55 13.79 -18.76
CA ALA A 24 -5.50 14.52 -18.06
C ALA A 24 -6.06 15.43 -16.96
N GLU A 25 -7.21 16.06 -17.20
CA GLU A 25 -7.89 16.90 -16.21
C GLU A 25 -8.36 16.09 -15.00
N VAL A 26 -8.99 14.93 -15.25
CA VAL A 26 -9.42 14.03 -14.17
C VAL A 26 -8.21 13.51 -13.36
N LYS A 27 -7.12 13.15 -14.04
CA LYS A 27 -5.88 12.75 -13.38
C LYS A 27 -5.32 13.88 -12.50
N ALA A 28 -5.34 15.11 -12.99
CA ALA A 28 -4.91 16.27 -12.21
C ALA A 28 -5.79 16.51 -10.97
N GLU A 29 -7.11 16.35 -11.08
CA GLU A 29 -8.02 16.48 -9.94
C GLU A 29 -7.78 15.38 -8.90
N ILE A 30 -7.56 14.13 -9.33
CA ILE A 30 -7.19 13.03 -8.41
C ILE A 30 -5.87 13.37 -7.69
N LEU A 31 -4.86 13.89 -8.41
CA LEU A 31 -3.58 14.27 -7.83
C LEU A 31 -3.74 15.43 -6.83
N ASN A 32 -4.53 16.44 -7.18
CA ASN A 32 -4.82 17.56 -6.29
C ASN A 32 -5.51 17.09 -4.98
N ALA A 33 -6.46 16.17 -5.08
CA ALA A 33 -7.08 15.56 -3.91
C ALA A 33 -6.08 14.73 -3.09
N THR A 34 -5.18 14.03 -3.75
CA THR A 34 -4.14 13.21 -3.13
C THR A 34 -3.23 14.06 -2.24
N VAL A 35 -2.71 15.17 -2.74
CA VAL A 35 -1.80 16.05 -1.98
C VAL A 35 -2.49 16.86 -0.88
N ARG A 36 -3.81 16.82 -0.79
CA ARG A 36 -4.59 17.37 0.33
C ARG A 36 -4.70 16.42 1.53
N ALA A 37 -4.12 15.23 1.45
CA ALA A 37 -4.02 14.31 2.58
C ALA A 37 -3.34 14.98 3.78
N PRO A 38 -3.76 14.71 5.02
CA PRO A 38 -3.01 15.15 6.20
C PRO A 38 -1.64 14.49 6.23
N THR A 39 -0.64 15.21 6.73
CA THR A 39 0.74 14.75 6.82
C THR A 39 1.39 15.21 8.11
N ALA A 40 2.34 14.44 8.61
CA ALA A 40 3.06 14.74 9.83
C ALA A 40 3.79 16.09 9.71
N GLY A 41 3.48 17.02 10.63
CA GLY A 41 4.10 18.34 10.67
C GLY A 41 3.99 19.15 9.37
N ASN A 42 3.06 18.81 8.47
CA ASN A 42 2.94 19.35 7.11
C ASN A 42 4.20 19.16 6.28
N MET A 43 4.97 18.10 6.54
CA MET A 43 6.23 17.82 5.86
C MET A 43 6.06 17.06 4.53
N MET A 44 4.89 16.44 4.30
CA MET A 44 4.60 15.63 3.11
C MET A 44 5.72 14.58 2.87
N LEU A 45 5.89 13.69 3.85
CA LEU A 45 6.96 12.69 3.89
C LEU A 45 6.73 11.55 2.86
N TYR A 46 6.30 11.90 1.67
CA TYR A 46 6.04 10.95 0.59
C TYR A 46 6.36 11.56 -0.78
N SER A 47 6.63 10.69 -1.74
CA SER A 47 6.71 11.01 -3.16
C SER A 47 5.85 10.05 -3.98
N ILE A 48 5.42 10.49 -5.15
CA ILE A 48 4.64 9.69 -6.09
C ILE A 48 5.41 9.62 -7.40
N VAL A 49 5.63 8.39 -7.90
CA VAL A 49 6.20 8.16 -9.23
C VAL A 49 5.09 7.62 -10.13
N GLU A 50 4.78 8.33 -11.20
CA GLU A 50 3.89 7.83 -12.25
C GLU A 50 4.68 6.91 -13.18
N VAL A 51 4.30 5.64 -13.24
CA VAL A 51 4.96 4.64 -14.10
C VAL A 51 4.29 4.63 -15.46
N THR A 52 4.89 5.29 -16.43
CA THR A 52 4.38 5.39 -17.81
C THR A 52 5.06 4.43 -18.78
N ASP A 53 6.32 4.04 -18.50
CA ASP A 53 7.06 3.09 -19.34
C ASP A 53 6.47 1.69 -19.28
N GLN A 54 6.09 1.14 -20.44
CA GLN A 54 5.44 -0.16 -20.52
C GLN A 54 6.38 -1.30 -20.07
N LYS A 55 7.69 -1.22 -20.33
CA LYS A 55 8.64 -2.24 -19.90
C LYS A 55 8.78 -2.27 -18.39
N MET A 56 8.71 -1.11 -17.74
CA MET A 56 8.67 -1.04 -16.27
C MET A 56 7.38 -1.65 -15.74
N LYS A 57 6.23 -1.36 -16.33
CA LYS A 57 4.93 -1.97 -15.93
C LYS A 57 4.94 -3.48 -16.12
N ASP A 58 5.52 -3.98 -17.22
CA ASP A 58 5.67 -5.41 -17.49
C ASP A 58 6.57 -6.08 -16.45
N LYS A 59 7.67 -5.44 -16.08
CA LYS A 59 8.57 -5.93 -15.03
C LYS A 59 7.89 -5.94 -13.67
N LEU A 60 7.17 -4.89 -13.31
CA LEU A 60 6.38 -4.80 -12.08
C LEU A 60 5.30 -5.90 -12.01
N ALA A 61 4.65 -6.21 -13.13
CA ALA A 61 3.68 -7.30 -13.19
C ALA A 61 4.28 -8.66 -12.80
N ILE A 62 5.58 -8.86 -13.04
CA ILE A 62 6.31 -10.08 -12.68
C ILE A 62 6.80 -9.98 -11.23
N THR A 63 7.46 -8.88 -10.86
CA THR A 63 8.12 -8.73 -9.56
C THR A 63 7.16 -8.47 -8.40
N CYS A 64 5.91 -8.12 -8.68
CA CYS A 64 4.84 -7.99 -7.70
C CYS A 64 3.90 -9.21 -7.75
N ASP A 65 4.39 -10.39 -7.42
CA ASP A 65 3.65 -11.65 -7.30
C ASP A 65 2.87 -12.04 -8.58
N HIS A 66 3.50 -11.87 -9.77
CA HIS A 66 2.94 -12.28 -11.07
C HIS A 66 1.51 -11.74 -11.32
N GLN A 67 1.29 -10.45 -11.14
CA GLN A 67 0.00 -9.79 -11.32
C GLN A 67 -0.13 -9.07 -12.67
N PRO A 68 -0.57 -9.73 -13.76
CA PRO A 68 -0.52 -9.18 -15.12
C PRO A 68 -1.41 -7.97 -15.34
N PHE A 69 -2.37 -7.68 -14.46
CA PHE A 69 -3.20 -6.48 -14.57
C PHE A 69 -2.43 -5.18 -14.30
N ILE A 70 -1.26 -5.24 -13.63
CA ILE A 70 -0.37 -4.09 -13.42
C ILE A 70 0.10 -3.56 -14.78
N ALA A 71 0.56 -4.46 -15.65
CA ALA A 71 1.01 -4.10 -17.00
C ALA A 71 -0.10 -3.51 -17.88
N LYS A 72 -1.35 -3.85 -17.60
CA LYS A 72 -2.54 -3.43 -18.37
C LYS A 72 -3.26 -2.21 -17.78
N ALA A 73 -2.86 -1.74 -16.62
CA ALA A 73 -3.51 -0.59 -15.99
C ALA A 73 -3.21 0.71 -16.75
N PRO A 74 -4.24 1.51 -17.08
CA PRO A 74 -4.05 2.80 -17.74
C PRO A 74 -3.16 3.76 -16.95
N LEU A 75 -3.31 3.78 -15.62
CA LEU A 75 -2.52 4.62 -14.73
C LEU A 75 -1.93 3.78 -13.59
N VAL A 76 -0.64 3.95 -13.35
CA VAL A 76 0.09 3.27 -12.28
C VAL A 76 0.89 4.29 -11.50
N TRP A 77 0.59 4.43 -10.20
CA TRP A 77 1.31 5.30 -9.29
C TRP A 77 2.01 4.50 -8.20
N LEU A 78 3.31 4.70 -8.08
CA LEU A 78 4.12 4.20 -6.97
C LEU A 78 4.19 5.27 -5.88
N PHE A 79 3.74 4.92 -4.69
CA PHE A 79 3.85 5.75 -3.50
C PHE A 79 5.10 5.35 -2.72
N LEU A 80 5.94 6.31 -2.46
CA LEU A 80 7.17 6.18 -1.70
C LEU A 80 6.99 6.85 -0.34
N ALA A 81 7.37 6.18 0.73
CA ALA A 81 7.77 6.84 1.97
C ALA A 81 9.09 7.58 1.66
N ASP A 82 9.14 8.89 1.86
CA ASP A 82 10.25 9.73 1.40
C ASP A 82 10.62 10.74 2.49
N TYR A 83 11.71 10.44 3.16
CA TYR A 83 12.37 11.38 4.08
C TYR A 83 13.62 12.00 3.44
N GLN A 84 14.08 11.50 2.28
CA GLN A 84 15.29 11.96 1.61
C GLN A 84 15.22 13.44 1.28
N ARG A 85 14.09 13.91 0.76
CA ARG A 85 13.88 15.33 0.41
C ARG A 85 14.16 16.27 1.58
N TRP A 86 13.71 15.91 2.78
CA TRP A 86 13.94 16.71 3.98
C TRP A 86 15.37 16.60 4.47
N PHE A 87 15.96 15.41 4.42
CA PHE A 87 17.35 15.22 4.82
C PHE A 87 18.29 16.01 3.90
N ASP A 88 18.07 15.97 2.58
CA ASP A 88 18.82 16.77 1.63
C ASP A 88 18.65 18.28 1.88
N TYR A 89 17.44 18.71 2.23
CA TYR A 89 17.19 20.10 2.58
C TYR A 89 17.88 20.52 3.87
N PHE A 90 17.94 19.65 4.86
CA PHE A 90 18.71 19.92 6.10
C PHE A 90 20.21 20.07 5.80
N VAL A 91 20.77 19.22 4.96
CA VAL A 91 22.17 19.33 4.52
C VAL A 91 22.38 20.64 3.76
N ALA A 92 21.53 20.96 2.80
CA ALA A 92 21.61 22.20 2.02
C ALA A 92 21.41 23.48 2.88
N SER A 93 20.77 23.35 4.03
CA SER A 93 20.53 24.43 5.00
C SER A 93 21.63 24.55 6.07
N ASP A 94 22.75 23.84 5.92
CA ASP A 94 23.86 23.80 6.89
C ASP A 94 23.41 23.46 8.32
N VAL A 95 22.49 22.52 8.45
CA VAL A 95 22.03 22.04 9.77
C VAL A 95 23.19 21.42 10.55
N GLU A 96 24.16 20.81 9.89
CA GLU A 96 25.36 20.28 10.52
C GLU A 96 26.18 21.40 11.19
N GLY A 97 26.38 22.54 10.51
CA GLY A 97 27.02 23.73 11.07
C GLY A 97 26.28 24.27 12.29
N LEU A 98 24.94 24.33 12.21
CA LEU A 98 24.09 24.70 13.35
C LEU A 98 24.26 23.72 14.53
N CYS A 99 24.27 22.42 14.27
CA CYS A 99 24.45 21.39 15.30
C CYS A 99 25.81 21.53 16.01
N ARG A 100 26.91 21.75 15.24
CA ARG A 100 28.23 22.03 15.78
C ARG A 100 28.24 23.26 16.72
N GLN A 101 27.60 24.35 16.30
CA GLN A 101 27.45 25.56 17.14
C GLN A 101 26.69 25.30 18.43
N LYS A 102 25.68 24.41 18.38
CA LYS A 102 24.86 24.01 19.53
C LYS A 102 25.48 22.86 20.34
N GLN A 103 26.60 22.31 19.93
CA GLN A 103 27.27 21.17 20.58
C GLN A 103 26.36 19.94 20.69
N ILE A 104 25.62 19.65 19.63
CA ILE A 104 24.79 18.45 19.48
C ILE A 104 25.15 17.74 18.15
N ASP A 105 24.87 16.43 18.07
CA ASP A 105 25.04 15.69 16.83
C ASP A 105 23.85 15.93 15.88
N MET A 106 24.15 16.00 14.57
CA MET A 106 23.11 16.02 13.57
C MET A 106 22.47 14.64 13.47
N ARG A 107 21.20 14.54 13.80
CA ARG A 107 20.43 13.32 13.72
C ARG A 107 20.16 12.93 12.25
N LYS A 108 20.30 11.64 11.94
CA LYS A 108 19.87 11.04 10.67
C LYS A 108 18.48 10.41 10.81
N PRO A 109 17.72 10.21 9.68
CA PRO A 109 16.47 9.48 9.73
C PRO A 109 16.66 8.04 10.25
N GLU A 110 15.78 7.64 11.17
CA GLU A 110 15.75 6.31 11.80
C GLU A 110 14.40 5.60 11.52
N GLU A 111 14.16 4.45 12.14
CA GLU A 111 12.97 3.62 11.88
C GLU A 111 11.67 4.35 12.19
N GLY A 112 11.63 5.19 13.23
CA GLY A 112 10.45 6.00 13.56
C GLY A 112 10.07 6.98 12.44
N ASP A 113 11.08 7.57 11.79
CA ASP A 113 10.88 8.47 10.65
C ASP A 113 10.37 7.70 9.42
N LEU A 114 10.88 6.49 9.19
CA LEU A 114 10.37 5.61 8.13
C LEU A 114 8.88 5.27 8.36
N PHE A 115 8.50 4.83 9.57
CA PHE A 115 7.12 4.51 9.86
C PHE A 115 6.18 5.71 9.68
N LEU A 116 6.63 6.90 10.10
CA LEU A 116 5.88 8.14 9.92
C LEU A 116 5.69 8.47 8.42
N ALA A 117 6.75 8.35 7.64
CA ALA A 117 6.70 8.55 6.19
C ALA A 117 5.82 7.50 5.48
N CYS A 118 5.82 6.24 5.94
CA CYS A 118 4.88 5.22 5.46
C CYS A 118 3.42 5.60 5.73
N CYS A 119 3.12 6.14 6.91
CA CYS A 119 1.77 6.62 7.23
C CYS A 119 1.34 7.72 6.27
N ASP A 120 2.17 8.74 6.07
CA ASP A 120 1.88 9.86 5.16
C ASP A 120 1.61 9.36 3.73
N ALA A 121 2.44 8.46 3.21
CA ALA A 121 2.30 7.89 1.88
C ALA A 121 0.98 7.10 1.72
N LEU A 122 0.61 6.27 2.72
CA LEU A 122 -0.61 5.46 2.67
C LEU A 122 -1.88 6.32 2.83
N ILE A 123 -1.83 7.38 3.62
CA ILE A 123 -2.94 8.32 3.76
C ILE A 123 -3.16 9.07 2.44
N ALA A 124 -2.08 9.54 1.79
CA ALA A 124 -2.15 10.16 0.47
C ALA A 124 -2.68 9.19 -0.59
N ALA A 125 -2.20 7.94 -0.60
CA ALA A 125 -2.69 6.90 -1.49
C ALA A 125 -4.19 6.62 -1.30
N GLN A 126 -4.70 6.63 -0.07
CA GLN A 126 -6.13 6.45 0.19
C GLN A 126 -6.97 7.64 -0.30
N ASN A 127 -6.47 8.87 -0.21
CA ASN A 127 -7.12 10.03 -0.83
C ASN A 127 -7.21 9.86 -2.36
N ALA A 128 -6.14 9.41 -3.01
CA ALA A 128 -6.14 9.11 -4.45
C ALA A 128 -7.22 8.08 -4.82
N VAL A 129 -7.34 7.02 -4.02
CA VAL A 129 -8.34 5.97 -4.25
C VAL A 129 -9.77 6.53 -4.15
N ILE A 130 -10.08 7.31 -3.13
CA ILE A 130 -11.42 7.88 -2.94
C ILE A 130 -11.74 8.88 -4.06
N ALA A 131 -10.77 9.74 -4.41
CA ALA A 131 -10.93 10.68 -5.51
C ALA A 131 -11.18 9.95 -6.84
N ALA A 132 -10.40 8.92 -7.17
CA ALA A 132 -10.59 8.13 -8.39
C ALA A 132 -11.98 7.46 -8.45
N GLU A 133 -12.41 6.83 -7.36
CA GLU A 133 -13.74 6.19 -7.27
C GLU A 133 -14.88 7.21 -7.50
N SER A 134 -14.71 8.48 -7.09
CA SER A 134 -15.71 9.53 -7.34
C SER A 134 -15.90 9.86 -8.83
N PHE A 135 -14.89 9.58 -9.65
CA PHE A 135 -14.93 9.68 -11.11
C PHE A 135 -15.30 8.35 -11.81
N GLY A 136 -15.68 7.31 -11.06
CA GLY A 136 -15.95 5.98 -11.59
C GLY A 136 -14.69 5.22 -12.03
N ILE A 137 -13.51 5.66 -11.59
CA ILE A 137 -12.23 5.02 -11.85
C ILE A 137 -11.94 4.08 -10.70
N GLY A 138 -11.90 2.78 -10.99
CA GLY A 138 -11.56 1.75 -10.01
C GLY A 138 -10.06 1.67 -9.76
N SER A 139 -9.70 1.12 -8.60
CA SER A 139 -8.31 1.01 -8.18
C SER A 139 -7.97 -0.34 -7.56
N CYS A 140 -6.69 -0.66 -7.49
CA CYS A 140 -6.17 -1.78 -6.72
C CYS A 140 -4.85 -1.41 -6.05
N TYR A 141 -4.78 -1.61 -4.72
CA TYR A 141 -3.53 -1.58 -3.97
C TYR A 141 -2.71 -2.84 -4.24
N ILE A 142 -1.41 -2.67 -4.44
CA ILE A 142 -0.43 -3.73 -4.60
C ILE A 142 0.64 -3.52 -3.53
N GLY A 143 0.58 -4.35 -2.48
CA GLY A 143 1.55 -4.38 -1.40
C GLY A 143 2.83 -5.12 -1.80
N ASP A 144 2.73 -5.98 -2.81
CA ASP A 144 3.83 -6.81 -3.30
C ASP A 144 4.98 -5.98 -3.93
N ILE A 145 4.80 -4.66 -4.10
CA ILE A 145 5.89 -3.72 -4.40
C ILE A 145 6.98 -3.71 -3.32
N MET A 146 6.66 -4.13 -2.10
CA MET A 146 7.62 -4.28 -1.02
C MET A 146 8.50 -5.53 -1.14
N GLU A 147 8.17 -6.46 -2.06
CA GLU A 147 9.03 -7.59 -2.40
C GLU A 147 10.18 -7.14 -3.29
N GLN A 148 11.19 -7.99 -3.43
CA GLN A 148 12.31 -7.78 -4.35
C GLN A 148 12.89 -6.36 -4.29
N TYR A 149 13.09 -5.87 -3.08
CA TYR A 149 13.46 -4.48 -2.78
C TYR A 149 14.63 -3.99 -3.61
N GLU A 150 15.70 -4.78 -3.73
CA GLU A 150 16.91 -4.41 -4.46
C GLU A 150 16.59 -4.13 -5.93
N THR A 151 15.74 -4.98 -6.54
CA THR A 151 15.26 -4.81 -7.92
C THR A 151 14.45 -3.52 -8.07
N HIS A 152 13.52 -3.26 -7.15
CA HIS A 152 12.69 -2.06 -7.22
C HIS A 152 13.48 -0.79 -6.89
N ARG A 153 14.42 -0.88 -5.94
CA ARG A 153 15.33 0.23 -5.64
C ARG A 153 16.14 0.64 -6.87
N GLU A 154 16.75 -0.32 -7.56
CA GLU A 154 17.49 -0.07 -8.80
C GLU A 154 16.59 0.47 -9.91
N MET A 155 15.43 -0.17 -10.13
CA MET A 155 14.48 0.21 -11.19
C MET A 155 14.02 1.67 -11.08
N PHE A 156 13.81 2.16 -9.87
CA PHE A 156 13.33 3.52 -9.59
C PHE A 156 14.44 4.48 -9.14
N ASN A 157 15.70 4.03 -9.10
CA ASN A 157 16.85 4.80 -8.61
C ASN A 157 16.57 5.42 -7.22
N LEU A 158 16.07 4.61 -6.28
CA LEU A 158 15.67 5.09 -4.96
C LEU A 158 16.87 5.37 -4.07
N PRO A 159 16.98 6.58 -3.49
CA PRO A 159 18.01 6.91 -2.52
C PRO A 159 17.78 6.21 -1.16
N GLN A 160 18.69 6.43 -0.21
CA GLN A 160 18.71 5.73 1.07
C GLN A 160 17.42 5.89 1.88
N TYR A 161 16.91 7.11 1.97
CA TYR A 161 15.74 7.44 2.80
C TYR A 161 14.44 7.49 2.01
N THR A 162 14.29 6.56 1.04
CA THR A 162 13.04 6.31 0.33
C THR A 162 12.69 4.83 0.35
N PHE A 163 11.39 4.54 0.44
CA PHE A 163 10.88 3.18 0.50
C PHE A 163 9.58 3.04 -0.32
N PRO A 164 9.48 2.06 -1.25
CA PRO A 164 8.27 1.81 -2.02
C PRO A 164 7.22 1.10 -1.15
N ILE A 165 6.27 1.86 -0.58
CA ILE A 165 5.30 1.32 0.39
C ILE A 165 4.06 0.73 -0.26
N CYS A 166 3.57 1.31 -1.36
CA CYS A 166 2.48 0.73 -2.13
C CYS A 166 2.49 1.19 -3.59
N LEU A 167 1.99 0.32 -4.46
CA LEU A 167 1.69 0.63 -5.85
C LEU A 167 0.17 0.69 -6.00
N LEU A 168 -0.35 1.67 -6.73
CA LEU A 168 -1.75 1.78 -7.10
C LEU A 168 -1.92 1.67 -8.60
N CYS A 169 -2.76 0.75 -9.02
CA CYS A 169 -3.26 0.68 -10.39
C CYS A 169 -4.65 1.30 -10.46
N PHE A 170 -4.89 2.13 -11.48
CA PHE A 170 -6.16 2.78 -11.73
C PHE A 170 -6.62 2.56 -13.17
N GLY A 171 -7.93 2.55 -13.36
CA GLY A 171 -8.56 2.49 -14.68
C GLY A 171 -10.08 2.34 -14.59
N TYR A 172 -10.78 2.55 -15.68
CA TYR A 172 -12.22 2.30 -15.75
C TYR A 172 -12.47 0.79 -15.65
N PRO A 173 -13.20 0.31 -14.63
CA PRO A 173 -13.37 -1.13 -14.43
C PRO A 173 -14.28 -1.73 -15.50
N THR A 174 -13.94 -2.93 -15.98
CA THR A 174 -14.80 -3.69 -16.90
C THR A 174 -16.09 -4.09 -16.20
N GLN A 175 -17.16 -4.36 -16.99
CA GLN A 175 -18.45 -4.74 -16.44
C GLN A 175 -18.39 -5.96 -15.49
N PRO A 176 -17.67 -7.05 -15.79
CA PRO A 176 -17.51 -8.16 -14.84
C PRO A 176 -16.87 -7.75 -13.51
N GLN A 177 -16.00 -6.74 -13.50
CA GLN A 177 -15.42 -6.21 -12.25
C GLN A 177 -16.46 -5.40 -11.45
N LYS A 178 -17.28 -4.60 -12.14
CA LYS A 178 -18.38 -3.82 -11.53
C LYS A 178 -19.41 -4.75 -10.87
N ASP A 179 -19.71 -5.89 -11.48
CA ASP A 179 -20.73 -6.84 -11.04
C ASP A 179 -20.26 -7.77 -9.90
N ARG A 180 -18.96 -7.78 -9.61
CA ARG A 180 -18.42 -8.61 -8.51
C ARG A 180 -19.08 -8.26 -7.17
N LYS A 181 -19.43 -9.31 -6.41
CA LYS A 181 -19.92 -9.16 -5.04
C LYS A 181 -18.88 -8.45 -4.15
N TYR A 182 -19.37 -7.68 -3.20
CA TYR A 182 -18.52 -7.07 -2.18
C TYR A 182 -17.85 -8.14 -1.32
N THR A 183 -16.61 -7.90 -0.95
CA THR A 183 -15.91 -8.71 0.04
C THR A 183 -16.50 -8.43 1.42
N THR A 184 -16.89 -9.48 2.14
CA THR A 184 -17.34 -9.36 3.53
C THR A 184 -16.24 -8.77 4.42
N ARG A 185 -16.65 -8.03 5.42
CA ARG A 185 -15.79 -7.53 6.49
C ARG A 185 -16.18 -8.20 7.81
N PHE A 186 -15.27 -8.21 8.74
CA PHE A 186 -15.57 -8.64 10.09
C PHE A 186 -16.50 -7.64 10.78
N ASP A 187 -17.27 -8.13 11.75
CA ASP A 187 -18.06 -7.24 12.60
C ASP A 187 -17.11 -6.30 13.37
N PRO A 188 -17.45 -4.99 13.47
CA PRO A 188 -16.64 -4.03 14.21
C PRO A 188 -16.26 -4.46 15.63
N LYS A 189 -17.07 -5.23 16.33
CA LYS A 189 -16.79 -5.71 17.68
C LYS A 189 -15.50 -6.53 17.82
N PHE A 190 -14.99 -7.10 16.69
CA PHE A 190 -13.71 -7.83 16.65
C PHE A 190 -12.50 -6.96 16.32
N ILE A 191 -12.71 -5.68 16.00
CA ILE A 191 -11.66 -4.78 15.51
C ILE A 191 -11.60 -3.50 16.34
N VAL A 192 -12.75 -3.05 16.85
CA VAL A 192 -12.88 -1.80 17.61
C VAL A 192 -13.01 -2.14 19.08
N PHE A 193 -12.08 -1.65 19.89
CA PHE A 193 -12.06 -1.86 21.34
C PHE A 193 -12.05 -0.51 22.05
N GLU A 194 -12.75 -0.44 23.16
CA GLU A 194 -12.79 0.77 24.00
C GLU A 194 -11.61 0.78 24.97
N ASN A 195 -10.86 1.87 24.99
CA ASN A 195 -9.75 2.17 25.90
C ASN A 195 -8.54 1.24 25.84
N GLN A 196 -8.72 -0.06 25.68
CA GLN A 196 -7.65 -1.07 25.75
C GLN A 196 -7.79 -2.13 24.65
N TYR A 197 -6.66 -2.61 24.15
CA TYR A 197 -6.64 -3.75 23.26
C TYR A 197 -7.08 -5.03 23.97
N ARG A 198 -8.01 -5.77 23.38
CA ARG A 198 -8.48 -7.07 23.85
C ARG A 198 -8.00 -8.18 22.92
N ARG A 199 -7.27 -9.15 23.45
CA ARG A 199 -6.97 -10.38 22.69
C ARG A 199 -8.27 -11.19 22.54
N LEU A 200 -8.52 -11.62 21.28
CA LEU A 200 -9.65 -12.48 20.97
C LEU A 200 -9.37 -13.92 21.43
N GLY A 201 -10.42 -14.63 21.86
CA GLY A 201 -10.37 -16.02 22.27
C GLY A 201 -11.03 -16.96 21.25
N GLN A 202 -11.10 -18.23 21.59
CA GLN A 202 -11.64 -19.28 20.71
C GLN A 202 -13.11 -19.05 20.34
N GLU A 203 -13.92 -18.55 21.26
CA GLU A 203 -15.32 -18.22 21.00
C GLU A 203 -15.46 -17.08 20.00
N ASP A 204 -14.67 -16.00 20.17
CA ASP A 204 -14.61 -14.89 19.23
C ASP A 204 -14.24 -15.37 17.83
N PHE A 205 -13.22 -16.23 17.71
CA PHE A 205 -12.79 -16.79 16.41
C PHE A 205 -13.88 -17.66 15.78
N GLY A 206 -14.58 -18.47 16.58
CA GLY A 206 -15.71 -19.27 16.13
C GLY A 206 -16.85 -18.45 15.53
N GLU A 207 -17.12 -17.28 16.08
CA GLU A 207 -18.09 -16.33 15.52
C GLU A 207 -17.53 -15.58 14.32
N MET A 208 -16.34 -14.98 14.44
CA MET A 208 -15.68 -14.14 13.44
C MET A 208 -15.48 -14.86 12.10
N PHE A 209 -15.10 -16.13 12.12
CA PHE A 209 -14.77 -16.93 10.93
C PHE A 209 -15.87 -17.90 10.51
N ARG A 210 -17.04 -17.90 11.16
CA ARG A 210 -18.16 -18.84 10.91
C ARG A 210 -18.54 -18.95 9.43
N SER A 211 -18.60 -17.83 8.72
CA SER A 211 -18.99 -17.83 7.29
C SER A 211 -17.92 -18.46 6.39
N GLN A 212 -16.65 -18.22 6.70
CA GLN A 212 -15.49 -18.78 5.96
C GLN A 212 -15.37 -20.28 6.20
N GLU A 213 -15.53 -20.72 7.45
CA GLU A 213 -15.53 -22.13 7.83
C GLU A 213 -16.69 -22.89 7.16
N SER A 214 -17.91 -22.31 7.20
CA SER A 214 -19.07 -22.90 6.56
C SER A 214 -18.90 -23.03 5.03
N ARG A 215 -18.25 -22.06 4.39
CA ARG A 215 -17.97 -22.12 2.96
C ARG A 215 -16.93 -23.20 2.65
N MET A 216 -15.83 -23.23 3.40
CA MET A 216 -14.79 -24.23 3.24
C MET A 216 -15.31 -25.67 3.42
N ALA A 217 -16.17 -25.90 4.42
CA ALA A 217 -16.81 -27.20 4.64
C ALA A 217 -17.70 -27.65 3.48
N ARG A 218 -18.39 -26.73 2.78
CA ARG A 218 -19.20 -27.03 1.58
C ARG A 218 -18.36 -27.34 0.35
N GLU A 219 -17.26 -26.61 0.18
CA GLU A 219 -16.37 -26.76 -0.98
C GLU A 219 -15.50 -28.02 -0.92
N LYS A 220 -15.64 -28.86 0.12
CA LYS A 220 -14.85 -30.06 0.42
C LYS A 220 -13.38 -29.80 0.15
N SER A 221 -12.67 -29.22 1.09
CA SER A 221 -11.23 -28.91 0.98
C SER A 221 -10.48 -30.10 0.39
N LYS A 222 -9.95 -29.94 -0.83
CA LYS A 222 -9.22 -30.99 -1.54
C LYS A 222 -7.83 -31.27 -0.95
N GLU A 223 -7.42 -30.50 0.06
CA GLU A 223 -6.02 -30.42 0.51
C GLU A 223 -5.80 -31.00 1.93
N GLY A 224 -6.76 -31.70 2.49
CA GLY A 224 -6.61 -32.28 3.85
C GLY A 224 -6.54 -31.26 4.98
N LEU A 225 -6.95 -30.01 4.73
CA LEU A 225 -6.93 -28.94 5.72
C LEU A 225 -8.15 -29.02 6.64
N ALA A 226 -7.95 -28.91 7.94
CA ALA A 226 -9.00 -29.07 8.92
C ALA A 226 -9.90 -27.82 9.06
N ASN A 227 -9.40 -26.63 8.77
CA ASN A 227 -10.11 -25.36 8.99
C ASN A 227 -9.58 -24.20 8.12
N TYR A 228 -10.31 -23.09 8.11
CA TYR A 228 -9.97 -21.91 7.34
C TYR A 228 -8.65 -21.25 7.80
N GLY A 229 -8.33 -21.33 9.10
CA GLY A 229 -7.06 -20.81 9.63
C GLY A 229 -5.84 -21.51 9.00
N GLN A 230 -5.87 -22.85 8.88
CA GLN A 230 -4.82 -23.61 8.20
C GLN A 230 -4.70 -23.21 6.71
N ALA A 231 -5.84 -23.07 6.04
CA ALA A 231 -5.86 -22.64 4.65
C ALA A 231 -5.25 -21.23 4.46
N MET A 232 -5.58 -20.30 5.34
CA MET A 232 -5.04 -18.94 5.29
C MET A 232 -3.55 -18.89 5.64
N TYR A 233 -3.10 -19.71 6.60
CA TYR A 233 -1.70 -19.81 6.94
C TYR A 233 -0.86 -20.21 5.73
N LEU A 234 -1.21 -21.32 5.07
CA LEU A 234 -0.47 -21.81 3.91
C LEU A 234 -0.58 -20.87 2.71
N ARG A 235 -1.79 -20.39 2.40
CA ARG A 235 -2.03 -19.58 1.21
C ARG A 235 -1.47 -18.16 1.29
N LYS A 236 -1.33 -17.61 2.51
CA LYS A 236 -0.97 -16.19 2.69
C LYS A 236 0.24 -16.01 3.60
N PHE A 237 0.19 -16.51 4.82
CA PHE A 237 1.20 -16.15 5.82
C PHE A 237 2.55 -16.83 5.59
N SER A 238 2.55 -18.11 5.19
CA SER A 238 3.77 -18.88 4.88
C SER A 238 4.09 -18.98 3.39
N ALA A 239 3.32 -18.32 2.53
CA ALA A 239 3.57 -18.31 1.09
C ALA A 239 4.86 -17.55 0.74
N ASP A 240 5.51 -17.94 -0.36
CA ASP A 240 6.82 -17.41 -0.78
C ASP A 240 6.84 -15.89 -0.89
N PHE A 241 5.79 -15.28 -1.44
CA PHE A 241 5.67 -13.82 -1.53
C PHE A 241 5.71 -13.15 -0.15
N SER A 242 5.09 -13.74 0.87
CA SER A 242 5.07 -13.18 2.24
C SER A 242 6.44 -13.34 2.93
N VAL A 243 7.12 -14.45 2.67
CA VAL A 243 8.48 -14.69 3.17
C VAL A 243 9.46 -13.70 2.52
N GLU A 244 9.36 -13.52 1.19
CA GLU A 244 10.19 -12.58 0.44
C GLU A 244 9.93 -11.13 0.86
N MET A 245 8.67 -10.73 1.04
CA MET A 245 8.32 -9.40 1.55
C MET A 245 8.99 -9.16 2.91
N SER A 246 8.96 -10.13 3.81
CA SER A 246 9.60 -10.01 5.12
C SER A 246 11.13 -9.90 5.01
N ARG A 247 11.76 -10.62 4.07
CA ARG A 247 13.18 -10.50 3.77
C ARG A 247 13.51 -9.10 3.24
N SER A 248 12.75 -8.65 2.23
CA SER A 248 12.91 -7.34 1.60
C SER A 248 12.76 -6.20 2.61
N VAL A 249 11.75 -6.24 3.47
CA VAL A 249 11.56 -5.21 4.52
C VAL A 249 12.75 -5.16 5.48
N ARG A 250 13.34 -6.30 5.84
CA ARG A 250 14.59 -6.29 6.66
C ARG A 250 15.76 -5.66 5.89
N ALA A 251 15.87 -5.89 4.60
CA ALA A 251 16.91 -5.27 3.77
C ALA A 251 16.72 -3.74 3.70
N ILE A 252 15.48 -3.27 3.60
CA ILE A 252 15.15 -1.84 3.65
C ILE A 252 15.55 -1.21 4.98
N LEU A 253 15.14 -1.80 6.09
CA LEU A 253 15.48 -1.28 7.43
C LEU A 253 17.01 -1.19 7.60
N LYS A 254 17.74 -2.19 7.14
CA LYS A 254 19.21 -2.19 7.18
C LYS A 254 19.82 -1.09 6.32
N GLU A 255 19.27 -0.84 5.13
CA GLU A 255 19.76 0.25 4.27
C GLU A 255 19.38 1.62 4.81
N TRP A 256 18.15 1.77 5.33
CA TRP A 256 17.67 3.03 5.90
C TRP A 256 18.52 3.49 7.08
N THR A 257 18.87 2.60 7.98
CA THR A 257 19.67 2.91 9.19
C THR A 257 21.19 2.76 8.98
N LYS A 258 21.64 2.53 7.75
CA LYS A 258 23.07 2.40 7.44
C LYS A 258 23.80 3.72 7.72
N VAL A 259 24.80 3.64 8.58
CA VAL A 259 25.72 4.75 8.80
C VAL A 259 26.70 4.79 7.64
N SER A 260 26.58 5.80 6.79
CA SER A 260 27.52 6.13 5.73
C SER A 260 28.67 6.97 6.28
#